data_c38848e7a1b3c42213f4d50363191558
#
_entry.id   c38848e7a1b3c42213f4d50363191558
#
_cell.length_a   1.000
_cell.length_b   1.000
_cell.length_c   1.000
_cell.angle_alpha   90.00
_cell.angle_beta   90.00
_cell.angle_gamma   90.00
#
_symmetry.space_group_name_H-M   'P 1'
#
loop_
_entity.id
_entity.type
_entity.pdbx_description
1 polymer ?
#
loop_
_entity_poly.entity_id
_entity_poly.type
_entity_poly.pdbx_seq_one_letter_code
_entity_poly.pdbx_strand_id
1 'polypeptide(L)'
;ETLCPKTLEAKWMQTQIMPGSPTMIPFEEQVGAEKAAVIAQTLETAMWQGDTASGNPNLSRFDGFNKIIAAASPVLANSAPTAFASITAANIDDILDQVYANIPAAVAEKDDLVCFLGIDAYKLMLVNLKNANLFHYVADAAQTMEMVYPGTNMKLIAVGGLNGTSKIVAGSLSNFFMGTDLIDEQEEVKMWYSQDNDEVR
;
A
#
# COMPACT_ATOMS: atom_id res chain seq x y z
N GLU A 1 2.94 24.42 -3.72
CA GLU A 1 3.27 23.91 -5.06
C GLU A 1 2.53 24.77 -6.09
N THR A 2 3.24 25.31 -7.06
CA THR A 2 2.66 26.15 -8.12
C THR A 2 2.40 25.27 -9.36
N LEU A 3 1.20 25.35 -9.90
CA LEU A 3 0.79 24.59 -11.08
C LEU A 3 0.63 25.56 -12.26
N CYS A 4 1.32 25.29 -13.35
CA CYS A 4 1.12 26.04 -14.59
C CYS A 4 -0.08 25.43 -15.35
N PRO A 5 -1.17 26.20 -15.58
CA PRO A 5 -2.37 25.69 -16.26
C PRO A 5 -2.09 25.09 -17.63
N LYS A 6 -1.14 25.65 -18.39
CA LYS A 6 -0.81 25.21 -19.75
C LYS A 6 -0.29 23.77 -19.83
N THR A 7 0.35 23.24 -18.76
CA THR A 7 0.86 21.86 -18.75
C THR A 7 -0.24 20.84 -18.49
N LEU A 8 -1.34 21.25 -17.86
CA LEU A 8 -2.48 20.40 -17.50
C LEU A 8 -3.62 20.49 -18.51
N GLU A 9 -3.64 21.54 -19.33
CA GLU A 9 -4.71 21.79 -20.32
C GLU A 9 -4.88 20.61 -21.29
N ALA A 10 -3.81 19.99 -21.73
CA ALA A 10 -3.86 18.84 -22.63
C ALA A 10 -4.56 17.63 -22.01
N LYS A 11 -4.33 17.37 -20.71
CA LYS A 11 -4.98 16.28 -19.97
C LYS A 11 -6.46 16.57 -19.72
N TRP A 12 -6.77 17.81 -19.36
CA TRP A 12 -8.14 18.26 -19.18
C TRP A 12 -8.95 18.17 -20.47
N MET A 13 -8.38 18.61 -21.61
CA MET A 13 -9.00 18.44 -22.94
C MET A 13 -9.27 16.99 -23.30
N GLN A 14 -8.39 16.04 -22.94
CA GLN A 14 -8.61 14.62 -23.19
C GLN A 14 -9.85 14.09 -22.48
N THR A 15 -10.14 14.53 -21.25
CA THR A 15 -11.33 14.11 -20.50
C THR A 15 -12.61 14.70 -21.08
N GLN A 16 -12.54 15.85 -21.75
CA GLN A 16 -13.65 16.50 -22.41
C GLN A 16 -14.05 15.84 -23.76
N ILE A 17 -13.13 15.09 -24.38
CA ILE A 17 -13.35 14.47 -25.70
C ILE A 17 -14.06 13.11 -25.60
N MET A 18 -14.38 12.61 -24.40
CA MET A 18 -15.10 11.35 -24.25
C MET A 18 -16.51 11.45 -24.87
N PRO A 19 -16.82 10.61 -25.89
CA PRO A 19 -18.13 10.60 -26.55
C PRO A 19 -19.23 10.26 -25.54
N GLY A 20 -20.24 11.13 -25.43
CA GLY A 20 -21.41 10.87 -24.60
C GLY A 20 -21.41 11.47 -23.20
N SER A 21 -20.38 12.21 -22.81
CA SER A 21 -20.40 12.98 -21.56
C SER A 21 -20.79 14.44 -21.83
N PRO A 22 -22.02 14.88 -21.48
CA PRO A 22 -22.44 16.28 -21.68
C PRO A 22 -21.96 17.20 -20.56
N THR A 23 -21.28 16.69 -19.55
CA THR A 23 -20.90 17.45 -18.35
C THR A 23 -19.43 17.84 -18.45
N MET A 24 -19.14 19.12 -18.53
CA MET A 24 -17.78 19.64 -18.38
C MET A 24 -17.34 19.37 -16.94
N ILE A 25 -16.26 18.60 -16.77
CA ILE A 25 -15.63 18.42 -15.46
C ILE A 25 -14.81 19.69 -15.19
N PRO A 26 -15.02 20.39 -14.08
CA PRO A 26 -14.20 21.54 -13.74
C PRO A 26 -12.72 21.17 -13.67
N PHE A 27 -11.87 22.03 -14.22
CA PHE A 27 -10.41 21.83 -14.20
C PHE A 27 -9.88 21.62 -12.77
N GLU A 28 -10.41 22.37 -11.83
CA GLU A 28 -10.08 22.32 -10.41
C GLU A 28 -10.38 20.96 -9.79
N GLU A 29 -11.50 20.35 -10.13
CA GLU A 29 -11.90 19.03 -9.66
C GLU A 29 -10.93 17.94 -10.14
N GLN A 30 -10.51 17.99 -11.40
CA GLN A 30 -9.56 17.01 -11.94
C GLN A 30 -8.19 17.15 -11.31
N VAL A 31 -7.69 18.38 -11.14
CA VAL A 31 -6.39 18.62 -10.47
C VAL A 31 -6.46 18.18 -9.01
N GLY A 32 -7.58 18.48 -8.33
CA GLY A 32 -7.82 18.04 -6.95
C GLY A 32 -7.78 16.52 -6.83
N ALA A 33 -8.46 15.80 -7.73
CA ALA A 33 -8.47 14.34 -7.74
C ALA A 33 -7.08 13.73 -8.00
N GLU A 34 -6.31 14.26 -8.96
CA GLU A 34 -4.92 13.81 -9.21
C GLU A 34 -4.02 14.03 -7.99
N LYS A 35 -4.13 15.19 -7.33
CA LYS A 35 -3.34 15.48 -6.14
C LYS A 35 -3.75 14.61 -4.95
N ALA A 36 -5.04 14.42 -4.74
CA ALA A 36 -5.55 13.52 -3.70
C ALA A 36 -5.02 12.09 -3.87
N ALA A 37 -4.99 11.56 -5.10
CA ALA A 37 -4.44 10.25 -5.39
C ALA A 37 -2.94 10.14 -5.04
N VAL A 38 -2.15 11.17 -5.38
CA VAL A 38 -0.72 11.22 -5.03
C VAL A 38 -0.51 11.31 -3.52
N ILE A 39 -1.33 12.10 -2.83
CA ILE A 39 -1.27 12.21 -1.36
C ILE A 39 -1.62 10.87 -0.72
N ALA A 40 -2.68 10.20 -1.16
CA ALA A 40 -3.08 8.90 -0.64
C ALA A 40 -1.97 7.85 -0.82
N GLN A 41 -1.34 7.78 -2.00
CA GLN A 41 -0.23 6.87 -2.25
C GLN A 41 1.00 7.19 -1.38
N THR A 42 1.31 8.48 -1.21
CA THR A 42 2.43 8.92 -0.36
C THR A 42 2.16 8.60 1.10
N LEU A 43 0.94 8.81 1.56
CA LEU A 43 0.51 8.49 2.92
C LEU A 43 0.58 6.98 3.18
N GLU A 44 0.08 6.15 2.27
CA GLU A 44 0.20 4.68 2.37
C GLU A 44 1.66 4.24 2.49
N THR A 45 2.54 4.83 1.67
CA THR A 45 3.98 4.54 1.75
C THR A 45 4.56 4.99 3.10
N ALA A 46 4.20 6.18 3.58
CA ALA A 46 4.65 6.68 4.87
C ALA A 46 4.12 5.87 6.06
N MET A 47 2.89 5.36 6.00
CA MET A 47 2.32 4.47 7.03
C MET A 47 3.17 3.21 7.24
N TRP A 48 3.76 2.67 6.17
CA TRP A 48 4.61 1.49 6.27
C TRP A 48 6.08 1.80 6.46
N GLN A 49 6.63 2.78 5.73
CA GLN A 49 8.06 3.06 5.64
C GLN A 49 8.47 4.36 6.33
N GLY A 50 7.54 5.05 6.99
CA GLY A 50 7.83 6.30 7.68
C GLY A 50 8.95 6.13 8.72
N ASP A 51 9.82 7.13 8.79
CA ASP A 51 10.91 7.23 9.75
C ASP A 51 11.21 8.70 10.01
N THR A 52 10.96 9.16 11.22
CA THR A 52 11.22 10.55 11.66
C THR A 52 12.68 10.96 11.54
N ALA A 53 13.61 10.01 11.46
CA ALA A 53 15.03 10.25 11.19
C ALA A 53 15.38 10.27 9.69
N SER A 54 14.41 10.02 8.80
CA SER A 54 14.65 10.01 7.35
C SER A 54 14.92 11.41 6.80
N GLY A 55 15.86 11.52 5.87
CA GLY A 55 16.08 12.74 5.10
C GLY A 55 15.02 13.03 4.04
N ASN A 56 14.09 12.09 3.79
CA ASN A 56 12.99 12.27 2.84
C ASN A 56 11.81 12.98 3.53
N PRO A 57 11.40 14.19 3.10
CA PRO A 57 10.35 14.96 3.74
C PRO A 57 8.97 14.27 3.74
N ASN A 58 8.73 13.36 2.80
CA ASN A 58 7.48 12.59 2.73
C ASN A 58 7.43 11.44 3.75
N LEU A 59 8.59 10.91 4.15
CA LEU A 59 8.69 9.79 5.10
C LEU A 59 9.02 10.24 6.53
N SER A 60 9.49 11.47 6.72
CA SER A 60 9.94 11.98 8.02
C SER A 60 8.82 12.53 8.92
N ARG A 61 7.56 12.42 8.50
CA ARG A 61 6.41 13.01 9.21
C ARG A 61 6.07 12.25 10.49
N PHE A 62 6.12 10.93 10.43
CA PHE A 62 5.85 10.04 11.56
C PHE A 62 6.57 8.70 11.35
N ASP A 63 6.66 7.91 12.41
CA ASP A 63 7.24 6.56 12.35
C ASP A 63 6.20 5.58 11.84
N GLY A 64 6.52 4.88 10.76
CA GLY A 64 5.66 3.88 10.13
C GLY A 64 5.69 2.52 10.81
N PHE A 65 4.77 1.64 10.42
CA PHE A 65 4.64 0.30 11.01
C PHE A 65 5.96 -0.50 11.00
N ASN A 66 6.74 -0.43 9.93
CA ASN A 66 8.02 -1.15 9.85
C ASN A 66 9.00 -0.76 10.95
N LYS A 67 9.05 0.52 11.33
CA LYS A 67 9.94 1.01 12.39
C LYS A 67 9.39 0.67 13.76
N ILE A 68 8.09 0.86 13.98
CA ILE A 68 7.42 0.56 15.25
C ILE A 68 7.51 -0.94 15.56
N ILE A 69 7.21 -1.81 14.57
CA ILE A 69 7.30 -3.26 14.72
C ILE A 69 8.74 -3.69 15.02
N ALA A 70 9.73 -3.15 14.31
CA ALA A 70 11.13 -3.47 14.57
C ALA A 70 11.56 -3.10 16.00
N ALA A 71 11.07 -1.98 16.54
CA ALA A 71 11.34 -1.56 17.91
C ALA A 71 10.62 -2.42 18.97
N ALA A 72 9.49 -3.04 18.62
CA ALA A 72 8.70 -3.88 19.51
C ALA A 72 9.26 -5.32 19.68
N SER A 73 10.42 -5.64 19.10
CA SER A 73 11.03 -6.98 19.16
C SER A 73 10.08 -8.08 18.63
N PRO A 74 9.68 -8.04 17.38
CA PRO A 74 8.72 -9.00 16.81
C PRO A 74 9.31 -10.41 16.73
N VAL A 75 8.44 -11.41 16.60
CA VAL A 75 8.87 -12.75 16.24
C VAL A 75 9.39 -12.73 14.80
N LEU A 76 10.63 -13.14 14.60
CA LEU A 76 11.28 -13.18 13.28
C LEU A 76 11.13 -14.57 12.67
N ALA A 77 10.37 -14.68 11.59
CA ALA A 77 10.22 -15.92 10.83
C ALA A 77 11.44 -16.21 9.95
N ASN A 78 12.01 -15.18 9.33
CA ASN A 78 13.20 -15.32 8.47
C ASN A 78 14.49 -15.26 9.28
N SER A 79 14.84 -16.35 9.95
CA SER A 79 16.04 -16.48 10.78
C SER A 79 16.89 -17.66 10.36
N ALA A 80 18.21 -17.64 10.68
CA ALA A 80 19.08 -18.76 10.39
C ALA A 80 18.60 -20.06 11.12
N PRO A 81 18.76 -21.25 10.50
CA PRO A 81 19.50 -21.51 9.27
C PRO A 81 18.71 -21.33 7.96
N THR A 82 17.44 -20.98 8.02
CA THR A 82 16.50 -20.92 6.89
C THR A 82 16.23 -19.51 6.38
N ALA A 83 17.11 -18.55 6.69
CA ALA A 83 16.98 -17.17 6.25
C ALA A 83 17.12 -17.02 4.73
N PHE A 84 16.22 -16.24 4.12
CA PHE A 84 16.24 -15.90 2.70
C PHE A 84 16.76 -14.47 2.49
N ALA A 85 17.67 -14.29 1.55
CA ALA A 85 18.26 -12.98 1.25
C ALA A 85 17.29 -12.09 0.47
N SER A 86 16.40 -12.67 -0.33
CA SER A 86 15.42 -11.94 -1.15
C SER A 86 14.18 -12.81 -1.40
N ILE A 87 13.07 -12.15 -1.69
CA ILE A 87 11.81 -12.80 -2.06
C ILE A 87 11.85 -13.10 -3.57
N THR A 88 11.59 -14.33 -3.95
CA THR A 88 11.51 -14.82 -5.33
C THR A 88 10.29 -15.70 -5.52
N ALA A 89 9.87 -15.94 -6.76
CA ALA A 89 8.76 -16.86 -7.03
C ALA A 89 9.03 -18.30 -6.58
N ALA A 90 10.28 -18.69 -6.41
CA ALA A 90 10.64 -20.05 -5.98
C ALA A 90 10.61 -20.23 -4.46
N ASN A 91 10.80 -19.16 -3.68
CA ASN A 91 10.92 -19.26 -2.21
C ASN A 91 9.78 -18.54 -1.45
N ILE A 92 8.89 -17.86 -2.13
CA ILE A 92 7.81 -17.10 -1.48
C ILE A 92 6.89 -17.99 -0.65
N ASP A 93 6.63 -19.21 -1.11
CA ASP A 93 5.80 -20.20 -0.44
C ASP A 93 6.49 -20.67 0.85
N ASP A 94 7.76 -21.05 0.78
CA ASP A 94 8.57 -21.42 1.94
C ASP A 94 8.65 -20.29 2.97
N ILE A 95 8.71 -19.03 2.52
CA ILE A 95 8.71 -17.86 3.41
C ILE A 95 7.37 -17.72 4.11
N LEU A 96 6.25 -17.85 3.38
CA LEU A 96 4.91 -17.74 3.96
C LEU A 96 4.62 -18.90 4.94
N ASP A 97 5.08 -20.11 4.61
CA ASP A 97 5.01 -21.26 5.52
C ASP A 97 5.78 -21.01 6.82
N GLN A 98 6.98 -20.43 6.73
CA GLN A 98 7.75 -20.05 7.92
C GLN A 98 7.07 -18.94 8.71
N VAL A 99 6.48 -17.95 8.05
CA VAL A 99 5.70 -16.91 8.73
C VAL A 99 4.55 -17.54 9.49
N TYR A 100 3.76 -18.40 8.84
CA TYR A 100 2.62 -19.07 9.49
C TYR A 100 3.04 -19.96 10.64
N ALA A 101 4.09 -20.76 10.47
CA ALA A 101 4.63 -21.66 11.52
C ALA A 101 5.13 -20.91 12.77
N ASN A 102 5.59 -19.66 12.61
CA ASN A 102 6.07 -18.85 13.74
C ASN A 102 4.99 -17.99 14.38
N ILE A 103 3.75 -17.99 13.87
CA ILE A 103 2.65 -17.29 14.53
C ILE A 103 2.25 -18.04 15.81
N PRO A 104 2.20 -17.35 16.97
CA PRO A 104 1.72 -17.97 18.21
C PRO A 104 0.29 -18.49 18.09
N ALA A 105 0.00 -19.65 18.68
CA ALA A 105 -1.31 -20.29 18.60
C ALA A 105 -2.47 -19.34 18.98
N ALA A 106 -2.30 -18.53 20.02
CA ALA A 106 -3.29 -17.55 20.47
C ALA A 106 -3.62 -16.46 19.42
N VAL A 107 -2.74 -16.23 18.43
CA VAL A 107 -2.97 -15.31 17.31
C VAL A 107 -3.50 -16.07 16.10
N ALA A 108 -3.01 -17.29 15.88
CA ALA A 108 -3.43 -18.14 14.77
C ALA A 108 -4.91 -18.55 14.85
N GLU A 109 -5.48 -18.63 16.06
CA GLU A 109 -6.90 -18.94 16.28
C GLU A 109 -7.87 -17.78 15.97
N LYS A 110 -7.33 -16.57 15.75
CA LYS A 110 -8.16 -15.39 15.51
C LYS A 110 -8.66 -15.33 14.07
N ASP A 111 -9.90 -14.90 13.91
CA ASP A 111 -10.54 -14.72 12.59
C ASP A 111 -9.99 -13.52 11.83
N ASP A 112 -9.29 -12.58 12.51
CA ASP A 112 -8.72 -11.37 11.96
C ASP A 112 -7.21 -11.49 11.64
N LEU A 113 -6.73 -12.72 11.47
CA LEU A 113 -5.33 -12.97 11.09
C LEU A 113 -5.06 -12.51 9.66
N VAL A 114 -4.16 -11.56 9.52
CA VAL A 114 -3.74 -10.99 8.23
C VAL A 114 -2.23 -11.07 8.06
N CYS A 115 -1.81 -11.13 6.81
CA CYS A 115 -0.41 -11.05 6.41
C CYS A 115 -0.27 -10.01 5.31
N PHE A 116 0.43 -8.93 5.62
CA PHE A 116 0.71 -7.84 4.69
C PHE A 116 2.02 -8.09 3.95
N LEU A 117 1.98 -7.91 2.64
CA LEU A 117 3.13 -8.03 1.76
C LEU A 117 3.07 -6.98 0.65
N GLY A 118 4.21 -6.64 0.05
CA GLY A 118 4.24 -5.72 -1.09
C GLY A 118 3.54 -6.31 -2.31
N ILE A 119 3.01 -5.46 -3.18
CA ILE A 119 2.39 -5.90 -4.45
C ILE A 119 3.40 -6.67 -5.31
N ASP A 120 4.68 -6.33 -5.22
CA ASP A 120 5.78 -7.05 -5.87
C ASP A 120 5.87 -8.52 -5.39
N ALA A 121 5.89 -8.72 -4.06
CA ALA A 121 5.90 -10.06 -3.46
C ALA A 121 4.59 -10.82 -3.77
N TYR A 122 3.44 -10.15 -3.74
CA TYR A 122 2.15 -10.75 -4.07
C TYR A 122 2.11 -11.28 -5.51
N LYS A 123 2.66 -10.54 -6.47
CA LYS A 123 2.79 -11.00 -7.86
C LYS A 123 3.65 -12.27 -7.96
N LEU A 124 4.74 -12.35 -7.19
CA LEU A 124 5.58 -13.54 -7.14
C LEU A 124 4.83 -14.75 -6.57
N MET A 125 3.97 -14.54 -5.56
CA MET A 125 3.10 -15.57 -5.01
C MET A 125 2.09 -16.08 -6.06
N LEU A 126 1.46 -15.19 -6.82
CA LEU A 126 0.55 -15.59 -7.90
C LEU A 126 1.27 -16.40 -9.00
N VAL A 127 2.51 -16.04 -9.34
CA VAL A 127 3.33 -16.79 -10.29
C VAL A 127 3.66 -18.18 -9.72
N ASN A 128 3.98 -18.29 -8.45
CA ASN A 128 4.23 -19.57 -7.80
C ASN A 128 2.99 -20.48 -7.83
N LEU A 129 1.82 -19.95 -7.41
CA LEU A 129 0.55 -20.68 -7.47
C LEU A 129 0.20 -21.16 -8.88
N LYS A 130 0.46 -20.32 -9.89
CA LYS A 130 0.27 -20.69 -11.30
C LYS A 130 1.19 -21.84 -11.70
N ASN A 131 2.46 -21.79 -11.31
CA ASN A 131 3.47 -22.82 -11.62
C ASN A 131 3.15 -24.13 -10.90
N ALA A 132 2.63 -24.07 -9.68
CA ALA A 132 2.18 -25.23 -8.91
C ALA A 132 0.80 -25.75 -9.37
N ASN A 133 0.18 -25.14 -10.38
CA ASN A 133 -1.17 -25.47 -10.89
C ASN A 133 -2.30 -25.33 -9.84
N LEU A 134 -2.11 -24.41 -8.88
CA LEU A 134 -3.06 -24.14 -7.79
C LEU A 134 -3.93 -22.90 -8.02
N PHE A 135 -3.83 -22.26 -9.19
CA PHE A 135 -4.49 -20.99 -9.50
C PHE A 135 -6.03 -21.07 -9.48
N HIS A 136 -6.62 -22.24 -9.61
CA HIS A 136 -8.09 -22.43 -9.60
C HIS A 136 -8.71 -22.19 -8.22
N TYR A 137 -7.92 -22.16 -7.14
CA TYR A 137 -8.39 -21.84 -5.79
C TYR A 137 -8.45 -20.33 -5.51
N VAL A 138 -7.92 -19.50 -6.38
CA VAL A 138 -7.75 -18.05 -6.15
C VAL A 138 -8.16 -17.23 -7.38
N ALA A 139 -9.27 -17.58 -8.00
CA ALA A 139 -9.72 -16.98 -9.27
C ALA A 139 -9.79 -15.43 -9.23
N ASP A 140 -10.17 -14.84 -8.11
CA ASP A 140 -10.37 -13.39 -7.95
C ASP A 140 -9.19 -12.67 -7.27
N ALA A 141 -8.16 -13.40 -6.83
CA ALA A 141 -7.05 -12.84 -6.05
C ALA A 141 -6.30 -11.69 -6.76
N ALA A 142 -6.20 -11.75 -8.08
CA ALA A 142 -5.54 -10.70 -8.86
C ALA A 142 -6.36 -9.41 -8.95
N GLN A 143 -7.68 -9.49 -8.81
CA GLN A 143 -8.57 -8.32 -8.88
C GLN A 143 -8.70 -7.62 -7.53
N THR A 144 -8.79 -8.39 -6.44
CA THR A 144 -8.97 -7.86 -5.08
C THR A 144 -7.66 -7.53 -4.39
N MET A 145 -6.51 -8.02 -4.89
CA MET A 145 -5.21 -7.96 -4.20
C MET A 145 -5.24 -8.60 -2.80
N GLU A 146 -6.20 -9.51 -2.59
CA GLU A 146 -6.41 -10.26 -1.36
C GLU A 146 -6.63 -11.73 -1.68
N MET A 147 -6.10 -12.60 -0.84
CA MET A 147 -6.38 -14.04 -0.92
C MET A 147 -6.19 -14.70 0.45
N VAL A 148 -6.84 -15.82 0.66
CA VAL A 148 -6.54 -16.67 1.82
C VAL A 148 -5.38 -17.58 1.46
N TYR A 149 -4.35 -17.65 2.33
CA TYR A 149 -3.23 -18.55 2.13
C TYR A 149 -3.72 -20.01 2.17
N PRO A 150 -3.44 -20.82 1.14
CA PRO A 150 -3.99 -22.15 1.02
C PRO A 150 -3.73 -23.03 2.26
N GLY A 151 -4.80 -23.66 2.77
CA GLY A 151 -4.72 -24.54 3.94
C GLY A 151 -4.71 -23.82 5.30
N THR A 152 -4.84 -22.50 5.32
CA THR A 152 -4.82 -21.70 6.56
C THR A 152 -6.01 -20.74 6.62
N ASN A 153 -6.19 -20.04 7.77
CA ASN A 153 -7.13 -18.92 7.93
C ASN A 153 -6.48 -17.56 7.70
N MET A 154 -5.17 -17.52 7.36
CA MET A 154 -4.41 -16.29 7.17
C MET A 154 -4.78 -15.62 5.85
N LYS A 155 -5.23 -14.36 5.91
CA LYS A 155 -5.49 -13.53 4.72
C LYS A 155 -4.22 -12.84 4.28
N LEU A 156 -3.82 -13.03 3.04
CA LEU A 156 -2.75 -12.27 2.40
C LEU A 156 -3.35 -10.99 1.81
N ILE A 157 -2.80 -9.85 2.16
CA ILE A 157 -3.23 -8.53 1.68
C ILE A 157 -2.04 -7.83 1.06
N ALA A 158 -2.14 -7.52 -0.23
CA ALA A 158 -1.10 -6.78 -0.92
C ALA A 158 -1.25 -5.28 -0.70
N VAL A 159 -0.19 -4.63 -0.22
CA VAL A 159 -0.16 -3.20 0.06
C VAL A 159 0.97 -2.49 -0.69
N GLY A 160 0.67 -1.33 -1.26
CA GLY A 160 1.64 -0.53 -2.02
C GLY A 160 2.79 -0.02 -1.16
N GLY A 161 2.51 0.30 0.10
CA GLY A 161 3.50 0.81 1.03
C GLY A 161 4.64 -0.15 1.40
N LEU A 162 4.49 -1.46 1.15
CA LEU A 162 5.55 -2.45 1.35
C LEU A 162 6.35 -2.78 0.08
N ASN A 163 6.03 -2.17 -1.07
CA ASN A 163 6.76 -2.40 -2.30
C ASN A 163 8.25 -2.07 -2.14
N GLY A 164 9.11 -2.95 -2.66
CA GLY A 164 10.55 -2.79 -2.63
C GLY A 164 11.21 -2.97 -1.26
N THR A 165 10.45 -3.28 -0.21
CA THR A 165 11.00 -3.45 1.14
C THR A 165 11.44 -4.88 1.44
N SER A 166 11.01 -5.86 0.67
CA SER A 166 11.19 -7.30 0.92
C SER A 166 10.75 -7.71 2.34
N LYS A 167 9.79 -7.00 2.91
CA LYS A 167 9.22 -7.29 4.23
C LYS A 167 7.83 -7.88 4.10
N ILE A 168 7.56 -8.85 4.96
CA ILE A 168 6.25 -9.47 5.15
C ILE A 168 5.92 -9.36 6.62
N VAL A 169 4.71 -8.90 6.94
CA VAL A 169 4.26 -8.65 8.32
C VAL A 169 2.95 -9.38 8.54
N ALA A 170 2.91 -10.29 9.53
CA ALA A 170 1.70 -11.01 9.89
C ALA A 170 1.26 -10.67 11.32
N GLY A 171 -0.04 -10.61 11.53
CA GLY A 171 -0.62 -10.34 12.84
C GLY A 171 -2.13 -10.21 12.80
N SER A 172 -2.74 -9.89 13.95
CA SER A 172 -4.16 -9.59 14.05
C SER A 172 -4.43 -8.19 13.47
N LEU A 173 -5.40 -8.06 12.58
CA LEU A 173 -5.76 -6.80 11.92
C LEU A 173 -6.08 -5.69 12.94
N SER A 174 -6.70 -6.07 14.06
CA SER A 174 -7.06 -5.15 15.15
C SER A 174 -5.86 -4.46 15.82
N ASN A 175 -4.63 -4.96 15.58
CA ASN A 175 -3.40 -4.34 16.09
C ASN A 175 -2.84 -3.25 15.17
N PHE A 176 -3.36 -3.12 13.96
CA PHE A 176 -2.94 -2.11 12.98
C PHE A 176 -3.95 -0.98 12.97
N PHE A 177 -3.60 0.13 13.60
CA PHE A 177 -4.44 1.32 13.64
C PHE A 177 -3.61 2.59 13.45
N MET A 178 -4.23 3.59 12.88
CA MET A 178 -3.67 4.93 12.74
C MET A 178 -4.53 5.89 13.57
N GLY A 179 -3.90 6.62 14.47
CA GLY A 179 -4.53 7.70 15.22
C GLY A 179 -4.33 9.03 14.52
N THR A 180 -5.38 9.85 14.47
CA THR A 180 -5.32 11.24 14.01
C THR A 180 -5.90 12.15 15.09
N ASP A 181 -5.39 13.39 15.17
CA ASP A 181 -5.82 14.33 16.22
C ASP A 181 -7.21 14.92 15.89
N LEU A 182 -7.39 15.43 14.67
CA LEU A 182 -8.64 16.05 14.21
C LEU A 182 -8.98 15.56 12.80
N ILE A 183 -10.17 14.95 12.64
CA ILE A 183 -10.63 14.44 11.35
C ILE A 183 -10.99 15.62 10.42
N ASP A 184 -11.55 16.70 10.94
CA ASP A 184 -12.08 17.81 10.15
C ASP A 184 -10.99 18.73 9.56
N GLU A 185 -9.77 18.76 10.10
CA GLU A 185 -8.69 19.59 9.57
C GLU A 185 -8.01 19.01 8.33
N GLN A 186 -8.28 17.76 7.99
CA GLN A 186 -7.65 17.07 6.85
C GLN A 186 -8.38 17.30 5.52
N GLU A 187 -9.59 17.86 5.54
CA GLU A 187 -10.46 17.91 4.36
C GLU A 187 -10.44 19.26 3.62
N GLU A 188 -9.80 20.31 4.15
CA GLU A 188 -9.82 21.62 3.53
C GLU A 188 -8.64 21.83 2.57
N VAL A 189 -8.84 21.52 1.29
CA VAL A 189 -7.92 21.91 0.21
C VAL A 189 -8.45 23.18 -0.45
N LYS A 190 -7.73 24.30 -0.31
CA LYS A 190 -8.06 25.55 -0.99
C LYS A 190 -7.18 25.71 -2.22
N MET A 191 -7.80 25.83 -3.37
CA MET A 191 -7.12 26.22 -4.60
C MET A 191 -7.58 27.63 -4.99
N TRP A 192 -6.63 28.48 -5.35
CA TRP A 192 -6.93 29.83 -5.88
C TRP A 192 -6.01 30.18 -7.04
N TYR A 193 -6.57 30.90 -7.98
CA TYR A 193 -5.81 31.44 -9.10
C TYR A 193 -5.11 32.74 -8.69
N SER A 194 -3.79 32.80 -8.89
CA SER A 194 -2.99 33.99 -8.67
C SER A 194 -2.86 34.78 -9.98
N GLN A 195 -3.51 35.91 -10.07
CA GLN A 195 -3.48 36.78 -11.26
C GLN A 195 -2.07 37.37 -11.50
N ASP A 196 -1.26 37.53 -10.47
CA ASP A 196 0.07 38.12 -10.57
C ASP A 196 1.09 37.21 -11.26
N ASN A 197 0.91 35.90 -11.12
CA ASN A 197 1.87 34.91 -11.64
C ASN A 197 1.27 34.00 -12.73
N ASP A 198 -0.03 34.17 -13.06
CA ASP A 198 -0.75 33.28 -13.98
C ASP A 198 -0.65 31.79 -13.57
N GLU A 199 -0.78 31.53 -12.27
CA GLU A 199 -0.61 30.22 -11.66
C GLU A 199 -1.77 29.86 -10.72
N VAL A 200 -2.11 28.56 -10.62
CA VAL A 200 -2.97 28.01 -9.59
C VAL A 200 -2.14 27.59 -8.39
N ARG A 201 -2.50 28.04 -7.20
CA ARG A 201 -1.83 27.73 -5.92
C ARG A 201 -2.74 26.98 -4.98
#